data_5e3b1a42a7b6e65e3c6fb6337dd6ed41
#
_entry.id   5e3b1a42a7b6e65e3c6fb6337dd6ed41
#
_cell.length_a   1.000
_cell.length_b   1.000
_cell.length_c   1.000
_cell.angle_alpha   90.00
_cell.angle_beta   90.00
_cell.angle_gamma   90.00
#
_symmetry.space_group_name_H-M   'P 1'
#
loop_
_entity.id
_entity.type
_entity.pdbx_description
1 polymer ?
#
loop_
_entity_poly.entity_id
_entity_poly.type
_entity_poly.pdbx_seq_one_letter_code
_entity_poly.pdbx_strand_id
1 'polypeptide(L)'
;MRNEKEILAEAVNSLHNYTGIEAIVENGGLSNNAYINITGERFVVQVKSEITRGNRGIVLMDLKNISRENDLPILLVTKYIPGGIAKEYVEEGVNCLDVAGNCNIRQNNLFLLIEGKRIGRMAKVNQPRAFREAGIKLIFQFLVDPEKTQLPYRDLAGLASISLGSVGMIMQELMDLNFILKTRQTKKLKNTKDLLNRWITAYHDELRPRLLKKQMRFINPDNYHRWKDIDLARISGTAFWGGEPAANLLTGYLHPGTYTIYT
;
A
#
# COMPACT_ATOMS: atom_id res chain seq x y z
N MET A 1 15.60 6.93 -1.33
CA MET A 1 14.36 6.79 -0.51
C MET A 1 14.61 7.49 0.82
N ARG A 2 13.71 8.36 1.27
CA ARG A 2 13.78 8.87 2.65
C ARG A 2 13.59 7.68 3.59
N ASN A 3 14.50 7.54 4.56
CA ASN A 3 14.42 6.50 5.58
C ASN A 3 13.19 6.77 6.47
N GLU A 4 12.60 5.75 7.06
CA GLU A 4 11.47 5.86 8.02
C GLU A 4 11.76 6.84 9.14
N LYS A 5 13.01 6.87 9.62
CA LYS A 5 13.48 7.84 10.63
C LYS A 5 13.39 9.31 10.17
N GLU A 6 13.64 9.58 8.89
CA GLU A 6 13.51 10.94 8.33
C GLU A 6 12.05 11.37 8.24
N ILE A 7 11.15 10.45 7.82
CA ILE A 7 9.71 10.72 7.75
C ILE A 7 9.16 11.03 9.16
N LEU A 8 9.54 10.22 10.15
CA LEU A 8 9.13 10.41 11.53
C LEU A 8 9.63 11.76 12.08
N ALA A 9 10.91 12.07 11.90
CA ALA A 9 11.51 13.30 12.38
C ALA A 9 10.86 14.55 11.74
N GLU A 10 10.62 14.53 10.42
CA GLU A 10 9.96 15.64 9.72
C GLU A 10 8.51 15.83 10.21
N ALA A 11 7.76 14.74 10.39
CA ALA A 11 6.39 14.81 10.86
C ALA A 11 6.29 15.38 12.28
N VAL A 12 7.17 14.95 13.18
CA VAL A 12 7.27 15.46 14.56
C VAL A 12 7.63 16.94 14.56
N ASN A 13 8.63 17.36 13.77
CA ASN A 13 9.00 18.76 13.63
C ASN A 13 7.84 19.63 13.11
N SER A 14 7.08 19.12 12.14
CA SER A 14 5.91 19.83 11.60
C SER A 14 4.80 19.96 12.65
N LEU A 15 4.54 18.91 13.42
CA LEU A 15 3.61 18.96 14.54
C LEU A 15 4.02 20.04 15.55
N HIS A 16 5.28 20.03 15.98
CA HIS A 16 5.80 21.04 16.90
C HIS A 16 5.66 22.47 16.35
N ASN A 17 6.04 22.69 15.10
CA ASN A 17 5.98 24.01 14.44
C ASN A 17 4.55 24.58 14.38
N TYR A 18 3.53 23.74 14.24
CA TYR A 18 2.15 24.20 14.15
C TYR A 18 1.43 24.29 15.50
N THR A 19 1.84 23.52 16.47
CA THR A 19 1.10 23.39 17.75
C THR A 19 1.90 23.85 18.97
N GLY A 20 3.23 23.93 18.87
CA GLY A 20 4.12 24.09 20.03
C GLY A 20 4.24 22.83 20.90
N ILE A 21 3.54 21.74 20.54
CA ILE A 21 3.54 20.50 21.30
C ILE A 21 4.86 19.75 21.06
N GLU A 22 5.52 19.36 22.15
CA GLU A 22 6.67 18.47 22.08
C GLU A 22 6.22 17.03 22.00
N ALA A 23 6.82 16.29 21.06
CA ALA A 23 6.62 14.87 20.90
C ALA A 23 7.99 14.16 21.04
N ILE A 24 8.11 13.32 22.05
CA ILE A 24 9.37 12.64 22.39
C ILE A 24 9.38 11.27 21.74
N VAL A 25 10.31 11.05 20.80
CA VAL A 25 10.50 9.75 20.15
C VAL A 25 11.39 8.86 21.02
N GLU A 26 10.86 7.70 21.39
CA GLU A 26 11.54 6.68 22.18
C GLU A 26 11.95 5.52 21.27
N ASN A 27 13.19 5.07 21.34
CA ASN A 27 13.64 3.89 20.62
C ASN A 27 13.21 2.60 21.36
N GLY A 28 12.61 1.68 20.66
CA GLY A 28 11.97 0.48 21.20
C GLY A 28 12.89 -0.66 21.59
N GLY A 29 14.01 -0.45 22.27
CA GLY A 29 14.82 -1.51 22.89
C GLY A 29 15.01 -2.77 22.00
N LEU A 30 14.53 -3.93 22.45
CA LEU A 30 14.60 -5.22 21.75
C LEU A 30 13.55 -5.39 20.64
N SER A 31 12.51 -4.53 20.60
CA SER A 31 11.48 -4.56 19.54
C SER A 31 11.85 -3.56 18.44
N ASN A 32 11.62 -3.93 17.16
CA ASN A 32 11.84 -3.04 16.01
C ASN A 32 10.83 -1.88 15.92
N ASN A 33 9.98 -1.68 16.92
CA ASN A 33 8.96 -0.63 16.94
C ASN A 33 9.51 0.65 17.55
N ALA A 34 9.21 1.80 16.95
CA ALA A 34 9.41 3.11 17.57
C ALA A 34 8.20 3.45 18.44
N TYR A 35 8.41 4.19 19.50
CA TYR A 35 7.36 4.73 20.35
C TYR A 35 7.47 6.25 20.38
N ILE A 36 6.35 6.91 20.64
CA ILE A 36 6.32 8.36 20.78
C ILE A 36 5.42 8.73 21.96
N ASN A 37 5.87 9.70 22.74
CA ASN A 37 5.07 10.32 23.79
C ASN A 37 4.66 11.73 23.32
N ILE A 38 3.36 11.99 23.31
CA ILE A 38 2.77 13.28 22.97
C ILE A 38 1.93 13.74 24.17
N THR A 39 2.38 14.74 24.89
CA THR A 39 1.69 15.29 26.07
C THR A 39 1.28 14.26 27.11
N GLY A 40 2.14 13.25 27.35
CA GLY A 40 1.88 12.16 28.32
C GLY A 40 1.18 10.94 27.74
N GLU A 41 0.61 11.02 26.54
CA GLU A 41 0.03 9.88 25.85
C GLU A 41 1.10 9.14 25.03
N ARG A 42 1.24 7.84 25.27
CA ARG A 42 2.23 6.99 24.62
C ARG A 42 1.61 6.18 23.50
N PHE A 43 2.25 6.21 22.32
CA PHE A 43 1.81 5.50 21.11
C PHE A 43 2.90 4.56 20.63
N VAL A 44 2.49 3.41 20.08
CA VAL A 44 3.36 2.65 19.18
C VAL A 44 3.30 3.28 17.78
N VAL A 45 4.45 3.49 17.15
CA VAL A 45 4.56 4.20 15.87
C VAL A 45 4.79 3.23 14.74
N GLN A 46 4.02 3.37 13.69
CA GLN A 46 4.27 2.72 12.42
C GLN A 46 4.47 3.76 11.33
N VAL A 47 5.60 3.72 10.65
CA VAL A 47 5.89 4.60 9.52
C VAL A 47 5.55 3.89 8.22
N LYS A 48 4.77 4.56 7.36
CA LYS A 48 4.48 4.13 6.00
C LYS A 48 4.80 5.27 5.03
N SER A 49 5.46 4.95 3.93
CA SER A 49 5.86 5.99 2.97
C SER A 49 4.64 6.63 2.29
N GLU A 50 3.58 5.88 2.06
CA GLU A 50 2.41 6.33 1.32
C GLU A 50 1.16 5.51 1.66
N ILE A 51 0.04 6.21 1.86
CA ILE A 51 -1.28 5.62 2.03
C ILE A 51 -2.16 6.05 0.87
N THR A 52 -2.71 5.09 0.16
CA THR A 52 -3.57 5.31 -1.00
C THR A 52 -4.91 4.61 -0.81
N ARG A 53 -5.87 4.93 -1.68
CA ARG A 53 -7.16 4.22 -1.68
C ARG A 53 -7.01 2.71 -1.91
N GLY A 54 -5.96 2.30 -2.64
CA GLY A 54 -5.71 0.88 -2.97
C GLY A 54 -5.17 0.06 -1.81
N ASN A 55 -4.32 0.65 -0.95
CA ASN A 55 -3.68 -0.08 0.13
C ASN A 55 -4.26 0.18 1.52
N ARG A 56 -5.21 1.14 1.66
CA ARG A 56 -5.72 1.62 2.96
C ARG A 56 -6.24 0.49 3.85
N GLY A 57 -7.00 -0.46 3.30
CA GLY A 57 -7.60 -1.54 4.08
C GLY A 57 -6.56 -2.50 4.64
N ILE A 58 -5.57 -2.88 3.84
CA ILE A 58 -4.47 -3.77 4.27
C ILE A 58 -3.63 -3.07 5.35
N VAL A 59 -3.30 -1.80 5.13
CA VAL A 59 -2.54 -1.02 6.10
C VAL A 59 -3.32 -0.86 7.40
N LEU A 60 -4.62 -0.61 7.35
CA LEU A 60 -5.46 -0.52 8.54
C LEU A 60 -5.45 -1.80 9.37
N MET A 61 -5.56 -2.97 8.72
CA MET A 61 -5.47 -4.26 9.40
C MET A 61 -4.10 -4.47 10.06
N ASP A 62 -3.02 -4.19 9.34
CA ASP A 62 -1.66 -4.28 9.88
C ASP A 62 -1.51 -3.40 11.14
N LEU A 63 -1.99 -2.15 11.08
CA LEU A 63 -1.91 -1.19 12.18
C LEU A 63 -2.69 -1.64 13.42
N LYS A 64 -3.90 -2.17 13.23
CA LYS A 64 -4.72 -2.73 14.32
C LYS A 64 -4.04 -3.93 15.00
N ASN A 65 -3.40 -4.79 14.22
CA ASN A 65 -2.66 -5.91 14.78
C ASN A 65 -1.47 -5.44 15.63
N ILE A 66 -0.69 -4.47 15.12
CA ILE A 66 0.44 -3.89 15.87
C ILE A 66 -0.04 -3.24 17.17
N SER A 67 -1.16 -2.52 17.16
CA SER A 67 -1.74 -1.90 18.35
C SER A 67 -2.09 -2.94 19.41
N ARG A 68 -2.74 -4.05 19.01
CA ARG A 68 -3.10 -5.14 19.90
C ARG A 68 -1.89 -5.85 20.50
N GLU A 69 -0.88 -6.14 19.67
CA GLU A 69 0.35 -6.81 20.10
C GLU A 69 1.16 -5.99 21.13
N ASN A 70 1.07 -4.66 21.09
CA ASN A 70 1.79 -3.76 22.00
C ASN A 70 0.95 -3.25 23.17
N ASP A 71 -0.35 -3.51 23.19
CA ASP A 71 -1.31 -2.96 24.16
C ASP A 71 -1.21 -1.42 24.30
N LEU A 72 -0.98 -0.76 23.17
CA LEU A 72 -0.82 0.69 23.05
C LEU A 72 -1.61 1.23 21.85
N PRO A 73 -2.10 2.48 21.94
CA PRO A 73 -2.68 3.13 20.78
C PRO A 73 -1.62 3.28 19.68
N ILE A 74 -2.06 3.10 18.44
CA ILE A 74 -1.20 3.20 17.27
C ILE A 74 -1.20 4.60 16.70
N LEU A 75 -0.02 5.11 16.32
CA LEU A 75 0.15 6.32 15.53
C LEU A 75 0.76 5.97 14.16
N LEU A 76 -0.01 6.12 13.11
CA LEU A 76 0.49 6.07 11.74
C LEU A 76 1.20 7.37 11.40
N VAL A 77 2.46 7.27 10.98
CA VAL A 77 3.23 8.39 10.45
C VAL A 77 3.51 8.15 8.97
N THR A 78 3.21 9.14 8.13
CA THR A 78 3.36 9.01 6.67
C THR A 78 3.82 10.31 6.02
N LYS A 79 4.26 10.26 4.76
CA LYS A 79 4.58 11.48 4.01
C LYS A 79 3.35 12.36 3.82
N TYR A 80 2.24 11.76 3.45
CA TYR A 80 0.97 12.44 3.26
C TYR A 80 -0.18 11.47 3.45
N ILE A 81 -1.24 11.92 4.13
CA ILE A 81 -2.48 11.18 4.26
C ILE A 81 -3.66 12.02 3.78
N PRO A 82 -4.46 11.54 2.78
CA PRO A 82 -5.69 12.21 2.39
C PRO A 82 -6.67 12.31 3.56
N GLY A 83 -7.26 13.49 3.79
CA GLY A 83 -8.13 13.75 4.95
C GLY A 83 -9.29 12.76 5.09
N GLY A 84 -9.87 12.28 3.98
CA GLY A 84 -10.91 11.25 4.01
C GLY A 84 -10.40 9.90 4.57
N ILE A 85 -9.15 9.52 4.28
CA ILE A 85 -8.53 8.31 4.82
C ILE A 85 -8.14 8.51 6.29
N ALA A 86 -7.62 9.69 6.63
CA ALA A 86 -7.29 10.01 8.02
C ALA A 86 -8.53 9.92 8.93
N LYS A 87 -9.68 10.41 8.46
CA LYS A 87 -10.95 10.32 9.19
C LYS A 87 -11.40 8.87 9.37
N GLU A 88 -11.39 8.08 8.30
CA GLU A 88 -11.71 6.64 8.32
C GLU A 88 -10.82 5.90 9.35
N TYR A 89 -9.52 6.20 9.37
CA TYR A 89 -8.57 5.54 10.26
C TYR A 89 -8.81 5.88 11.74
N VAL A 90 -9.12 7.14 12.05
CA VAL A 90 -9.41 7.56 13.42
C VAL A 90 -10.73 6.99 13.93
N GLU A 91 -11.75 6.86 13.08
CA GLU A 91 -13.00 6.17 13.40
C GLU A 91 -12.75 4.69 13.74
N GLU A 92 -11.70 4.11 13.18
CA GLU A 92 -11.23 2.74 13.42
C GLU A 92 -10.16 2.62 14.53
N GLY A 93 -9.89 3.70 15.27
CA GLY A 93 -8.96 3.73 16.41
C GLY A 93 -7.48 3.90 16.02
N VAL A 94 -7.18 4.32 14.79
CA VAL A 94 -5.81 4.56 14.33
C VAL A 94 -5.55 6.06 14.24
N ASN A 95 -4.63 6.56 15.06
CA ASN A 95 -4.20 7.96 15.01
C ASN A 95 -3.26 8.22 13.83
N CYS A 96 -3.29 9.43 13.27
CA CYS A 96 -2.56 9.77 12.05
C CYS A 96 -1.77 11.08 12.19
N LEU A 97 -0.55 11.11 11.62
CA LEU A 97 0.29 12.28 11.47
C LEU A 97 1.05 12.21 10.14
N ASP A 98 1.16 13.31 9.40
CA ASP A 98 1.95 13.35 8.18
C ASP A 98 3.06 14.42 8.22
N VAL A 99 3.96 14.34 7.24
CA VAL A 99 5.11 15.25 7.12
C VAL A 99 4.69 16.71 6.88
N ALA A 100 3.51 16.95 6.29
CA ALA A 100 2.98 18.31 6.15
C ALA A 100 2.47 18.89 7.48
N GLY A 101 2.37 18.08 8.54
CA GLY A 101 1.81 18.44 9.82
C GLY A 101 0.30 18.28 9.90
N ASN A 102 -0.35 17.64 8.90
CA ASN A 102 -1.72 17.20 9.10
C ASN A 102 -1.74 16.10 10.15
N CYS A 103 -2.63 16.20 11.10
CA CYS A 103 -2.82 15.17 12.11
C CYS A 103 -4.29 15.02 12.47
N ASN A 104 -4.67 13.81 12.85
CA ASN A 104 -5.93 13.50 13.48
C ASN A 104 -5.63 12.47 14.59
N ILE A 105 -5.50 12.96 15.81
CA ILE A 105 -5.15 12.19 16.99
C ILE A 105 -6.25 12.34 18.01
N ARG A 106 -6.80 11.21 18.44
CA ARG A 106 -7.85 11.13 19.48
C ARG A 106 -7.50 10.04 20.46
N GLN A 107 -6.98 10.44 21.61
CA GLN A 107 -6.58 9.50 22.64
C GLN A 107 -6.79 10.11 24.02
N ASN A 108 -7.63 9.50 24.85
CA ASN A 108 -7.97 9.98 26.19
C ASN A 108 -8.28 11.48 26.21
N ASN A 109 -7.40 12.29 26.80
CA ASN A 109 -7.52 13.76 26.90
C ASN A 109 -6.82 14.52 25.77
N LEU A 110 -6.17 13.79 24.82
CA LEU A 110 -5.47 14.38 23.69
C LEU A 110 -6.36 14.39 22.45
N PHE A 111 -6.70 15.60 22.00
CA PHE A 111 -7.40 15.80 20.72
C PHE A 111 -6.64 16.80 19.86
N LEU A 112 -6.08 16.33 18.75
CA LEU A 112 -5.38 17.17 17.78
C LEU A 112 -5.96 16.92 16.39
N LEU A 113 -6.45 18.00 15.76
CA LEU A 113 -6.95 17.97 14.40
C LEU A 113 -6.33 19.12 13.61
N ILE A 114 -5.47 18.79 12.67
CA ILE A 114 -4.89 19.72 11.70
C ILE A 114 -5.09 19.12 10.32
N GLU A 115 -5.74 19.87 9.43
CA GLU A 115 -6.02 19.45 8.06
C GLU A 115 -5.64 20.56 7.05
N GLY A 116 -5.53 20.17 5.78
CA GLY A 116 -5.33 21.10 4.68
C GLY A 116 -3.89 21.61 4.52
N LYS A 117 -2.95 21.16 5.31
CA LYS A 117 -1.53 21.46 5.11
C LYS A 117 -1.05 20.74 3.86
N ARG A 118 -0.35 21.46 2.99
CA ARG A 118 0.24 20.90 1.78
C ARG A 118 1.75 20.85 1.97
N ILE A 119 2.37 19.73 1.71
CA ILE A 119 3.82 19.69 1.51
C ILE A 119 4.08 20.63 0.33
N GLY A 120 4.86 21.70 0.56
CA GLY A 120 5.22 22.64 -0.50
C GLY A 120 5.68 21.85 -1.72
N ARG A 121 5.11 22.13 -2.88
CA ARG A 121 5.18 21.36 -4.14
C ARG A 121 6.17 20.19 -4.04
N MET A 122 5.69 19.02 -3.65
CA MET A 122 6.41 17.81 -4.01
C MET A 122 6.51 17.88 -5.52
N ALA A 123 7.73 18.11 -6.03
CA ALA A 123 8.02 17.75 -7.41
C ALA A 123 7.35 16.39 -7.58
N LYS A 124 6.47 16.23 -8.59
CA LYS A 124 5.89 14.92 -8.93
C LYS A 124 7.06 13.96 -8.81
N VAL A 125 7.10 13.19 -7.72
CA VAL A 125 8.12 12.17 -7.56
C VAL A 125 7.82 11.27 -8.73
N ASN A 126 8.65 11.36 -9.76
CA ASN A 126 8.48 10.53 -10.93
C ASN A 126 8.45 9.12 -10.42
N GLN A 127 7.26 8.53 -10.42
CA GLN A 127 7.07 7.18 -9.90
C GLN A 127 8.11 6.30 -10.59
N PRO A 128 8.92 5.53 -9.84
CA PRO A 128 9.93 4.69 -10.41
C PRO A 128 9.35 3.85 -11.55
N ARG A 129 10.09 3.68 -12.64
CA ARG A 129 9.62 2.93 -13.83
C ARG A 129 9.17 1.52 -13.47
N ALA A 130 9.80 0.92 -12.46
CA ALA A 130 9.41 -0.37 -11.89
C ALA A 130 7.94 -0.41 -11.42
N PHE A 131 7.36 0.72 -11.04
CA PHE A 131 5.98 0.82 -10.60
C PHE A 131 5.05 1.52 -11.60
N ARG A 132 5.47 1.61 -12.88
CA ARG A 132 4.61 1.95 -14.02
C ARG A 132 4.11 0.68 -14.70
N GLU A 133 3.23 0.81 -15.69
CA GLU A 133 2.55 -0.31 -16.35
C GLU A 133 3.46 -1.52 -16.67
N ALA A 134 4.58 -1.31 -17.37
CA ALA A 134 5.49 -2.39 -17.72
C ALA A 134 6.12 -3.06 -16.48
N GLY A 135 6.52 -2.25 -15.48
CA GLY A 135 7.12 -2.77 -14.27
C GLY A 135 6.11 -3.50 -13.39
N ILE A 136 4.87 -3.00 -13.30
CA ILE A 136 3.79 -3.68 -12.57
C ILE A 136 3.55 -5.08 -13.12
N LYS A 137 3.52 -5.23 -14.45
CA LYS A 137 3.38 -6.52 -15.13
C LYS A 137 4.55 -7.47 -14.82
N LEU A 138 5.78 -6.95 -14.84
CA LEU A 138 6.97 -7.75 -14.54
C LEU A 138 7.07 -8.14 -13.06
N ILE A 139 6.83 -7.20 -12.15
CA ILE A 139 6.84 -7.47 -10.71
C ILE A 139 5.78 -8.52 -10.34
N PHE A 140 4.61 -8.51 -10.99
CA PHE A 140 3.60 -9.54 -10.80
C PHE A 140 4.16 -10.95 -11.05
N GLN A 141 4.96 -11.13 -12.11
CA GLN A 141 5.58 -12.43 -12.39
C GLN A 141 6.51 -12.88 -11.26
N PHE A 142 7.24 -11.95 -10.65
CA PHE A 142 8.16 -12.24 -9.53
C PHE A 142 7.44 -12.47 -8.20
N LEU A 143 6.30 -11.83 -7.99
CA LEU A 143 5.47 -12.04 -6.79
C LEU A 143 4.76 -13.40 -6.82
N VAL A 144 4.35 -13.86 -8.02
CA VAL A 144 3.74 -15.17 -8.21
C VAL A 144 4.78 -16.29 -8.11
N ASP A 145 5.98 -16.06 -8.68
CA ASP A 145 7.06 -17.03 -8.71
C ASP A 145 8.42 -16.30 -8.63
N PRO A 146 9.03 -16.24 -7.43
CA PRO A 146 10.31 -15.57 -7.22
C PRO A 146 11.47 -16.13 -8.05
N GLU A 147 11.44 -17.41 -8.42
CA GLU A 147 12.49 -18.04 -9.23
C GLU A 147 12.56 -17.47 -10.65
N LYS A 148 11.49 -16.89 -11.15
CA LYS A 148 11.50 -16.18 -12.43
C LYS A 148 12.52 -15.04 -12.51
N THR A 149 13.00 -14.52 -11.38
CA THR A 149 14.10 -13.53 -11.38
C THR A 149 15.38 -14.05 -12.03
N GLN A 150 15.55 -15.37 -12.14
CA GLN A 150 16.70 -16.03 -12.76
C GLN A 150 16.60 -16.09 -14.27
N LEU A 151 15.40 -15.96 -14.85
CA LEU A 151 15.16 -16.13 -16.26
C LEU A 151 15.92 -15.10 -17.11
N PRO A 152 16.28 -15.45 -18.36
CA PRO A 152 16.78 -14.50 -19.34
C PRO A 152 15.79 -13.34 -19.56
N TYR A 153 16.32 -12.15 -19.80
CA TYR A 153 15.49 -10.95 -19.99
C TYR A 153 14.52 -11.06 -21.18
N ARG A 154 14.85 -11.87 -22.18
CA ARG A 154 13.96 -12.14 -23.32
C ARG A 154 12.72 -12.92 -22.89
N ASP A 155 12.89 -13.90 -22.02
CA ASP A 155 11.79 -14.73 -21.52
C ASP A 155 10.90 -13.90 -20.57
N LEU A 156 11.52 -13.07 -19.72
CA LEU A 156 10.80 -12.11 -18.87
C LEU A 156 9.98 -11.11 -19.69
N ALA A 157 10.52 -10.63 -20.81
CA ALA A 157 9.83 -9.73 -21.73
C ALA A 157 8.57 -10.40 -22.31
N GLY A 158 8.69 -11.67 -22.72
CA GLY A 158 7.56 -12.47 -23.21
C GLY A 158 6.50 -12.71 -22.13
N LEU A 159 6.92 -13.17 -20.94
CA LEU A 159 6.01 -13.46 -19.82
C LEU A 159 5.20 -12.23 -19.35
N ALA A 160 5.85 -11.07 -19.32
CA ALA A 160 5.19 -9.83 -18.89
C ALA A 160 4.54 -9.05 -20.04
N SER A 161 4.70 -9.50 -21.29
CA SER A 161 4.24 -8.80 -22.50
C SER A 161 4.75 -7.36 -22.57
N ILE A 162 6.07 -7.17 -22.37
CA ILE A 162 6.75 -5.87 -22.38
C ILE A 162 7.99 -5.90 -23.27
N SER A 163 8.54 -4.74 -23.61
CA SER A 163 9.76 -4.68 -24.41
C SER A 163 11.00 -5.17 -23.63
N LEU A 164 11.94 -5.81 -24.33
CA LEU A 164 13.21 -6.27 -23.75
C LEU A 164 14.00 -5.13 -23.07
N GLY A 165 14.02 -3.94 -23.69
CA GLY A 165 14.67 -2.76 -23.11
C GLY A 165 14.04 -2.32 -21.78
N SER A 166 12.72 -2.48 -21.64
CA SER A 166 12.03 -2.19 -20.38
C SER A 166 12.45 -3.13 -19.28
N VAL A 167 12.64 -4.43 -19.57
CA VAL A 167 13.08 -5.42 -18.57
C VAL A 167 14.39 -5.01 -17.93
N GLY A 168 15.40 -4.64 -18.75
CA GLY A 168 16.71 -4.24 -18.23
C GLY A 168 16.64 -3.04 -17.28
N MET A 169 15.88 -2.02 -17.66
CA MET A 169 15.68 -0.81 -16.84
C MET A 169 14.93 -1.11 -15.53
N ILE A 170 13.88 -1.92 -15.61
CA ILE A 170 13.07 -2.29 -14.42
C ILE A 170 13.91 -3.15 -13.46
N MET A 171 14.66 -4.13 -13.98
CA MET A 171 15.53 -4.99 -13.18
C MET A 171 16.60 -4.18 -12.46
N GLN A 172 17.24 -3.21 -13.15
CA GLN A 172 18.22 -2.33 -12.52
C GLN A 172 17.58 -1.51 -11.40
N GLU A 173 16.43 -0.91 -11.66
CA GLU A 173 15.73 -0.10 -10.67
C GLU A 173 15.25 -0.92 -9.46
N LEU A 174 14.83 -2.17 -9.65
CA LEU A 174 14.49 -3.07 -8.54
C LEU A 174 15.73 -3.44 -7.70
N MET A 175 16.91 -3.54 -8.31
CA MET A 175 18.17 -3.71 -7.58
C MET A 175 18.52 -2.45 -6.78
N ASP A 176 18.42 -1.28 -7.39
CA ASP A 176 18.70 0.01 -6.73
C ASP A 176 17.74 0.28 -5.56
N LEU A 177 16.51 -0.22 -5.64
CA LEU A 177 15.49 -0.16 -4.61
C LEU A 177 15.59 -1.31 -3.57
N ASN A 178 16.61 -2.17 -3.67
CA ASN A 178 16.83 -3.32 -2.79
C ASN A 178 15.69 -4.36 -2.79
N PHE A 179 14.94 -4.49 -3.88
CA PHE A 179 13.96 -5.56 -4.07
C PHE A 179 14.57 -6.79 -4.75
N ILE A 180 15.65 -6.63 -5.48
CA ILE A 180 16.43 -7.73 -6.05
C ILE A 180 17.88 -7.63 -5.58
N LEU A 181 18.37 -8.70 -4.99
CA LEU A 181 19.79 -8.88 -4.71
C LEU A 181 20.41 -9.66 -5.86
N LYS A 182 21.39 -9.08 -6.53
CA LYS A 182 22.19 -9.73 -7.56
C LYS A 182 23.55 -10.15 -6.98
N THR A 183 23.86 -11.41 -7.06
CA THR A 183 25.20 -11.97 -6.80
C THR A 183 25.87 -12.32 -8.13
N ARG A 184 27.08 -12.86 -8.10
CA ARG A 184 27.76 -13.31 -9.34
C ARG A 184 27.00 -14.42 -10.07
N GLN A 185 26.22 -15.23 -9.35
CA GLN A 185 25.57 -16.43 -9.87
C GLN A 185 24.04 -16.37 -9.84
N THR A 186 23.43 -15.55 -8.98
CA THR A 186 22.00 -15.59 -8.75
C THR A 186 21.39 -14.19 -8.56
N LYS A 187 20.08 -14.10 -8.83
CA LYS A 187 19.25 -12.96 -8.50
C LYS A 187 18.16 -13.44 -7.53
N LYS A 188 18.01 -12.82 -6.37
CA LYS A 188 17.00 -13.21 -5.37
C LYS A 188 16.07 -12.03 -5.04
N LEU A 189 14.78 -12.32 -5.00
CA LEU A 189 13.79 -11.36 -4.53
C LEU A 189 13.95 -11.14 -3.02
N LYS A 190 13.88 -9.88 -2.60
CA LYS A 190 13.95 -9.46 -1.18
C LYS A 190 12.81 -8.50 -0.85
N ASN A 191 12.56 -8.32 0.44
CA ASN A 191 11.56 -7.39 0.95
C ASN A 191 10.19 -7.59 0.27
N THR A 192 9.80 -8.86 0.08
CA THR A 192 8.63 -9.25 -0.72
C THR A 192 7.34 -8.61 -0.21
N LYS A 193 7.17 -8.47 1.11
CA LYS A 193 6.00 -7.80 1.70
C LYS A 193 5.92 -6.33 1.27
N ASP A 194 7.02 -5.60 1.32
CA ASP A 194 7.08 -4.20 0.91
C ASP A 194 6.90 -4.05 -0.60
N LEU A 195 7.49 -4.97 -1.38
CA LEU A 195 7.30 -5.00 -2.82
C LEU A 195 5.83 -5.24 -3.18
N LEU A 196 5.16 -6.19 -2.53
CA LEU A 196 3.74 -6.47 -2.70
C LEU A 196 2.88 -5.23 -2.37
N ASN A 197 3.13 -4.59 -1.23
CA ASN A 197 2.39 -3.39 -0.84
C ASN A 197 2.54 -2.26 -1.87
N ARG A 198 3.76 -2.02 -2.36
CA ARG A 198 4.01 -1.01 -3.41
C ARG A 198 3.38 -1.42 -4.75
N TRP A 199 3.42 -2.70 -5.08
CA TRP A 199 2.77 -3.23 -6.28
C TRP A 199 1.26 -3.04 -6.23
N ILE A 200 0.60 -3.36 -5.11
CA ILE A 200 -0.85 -3.17 -4.93
C ILE A 200 -1.23 -1.71 -5.18
N THR A 201 -0.48 -0.78 -4.59
CA THR A 201 -0.69 0.67 -4.78
C THR A 201 -0.54 1.05 -6.25
N ALA A 202 0.58 0.66 -6.87
CA ALA A 202 0.85 1.00 -8.27
C ALA A 202 -0.17 0.35 -9.22
N TYR A 203 -0.55 -0.89 -8.99
CA TYR A 203 -1.58 -1.56 -9.76
C TYR A 203 -2.92 -0.82 -9.70
N HIS A 204 -3.34 -0.44 -8.50
CA HIS A 204 -4.60 0.28 -8.28
C HIS A 204 -4.60 1.65 -8.97
N ASP A 205 -3.51 2.40 -8.85
CA ASP A 205 -3.46 3.79 -9.29
C ASP A 205 -3.07 3.95 -10.76
N GLU A 206 -2.21 3.06 -11.29
CA GLU A 206 -1.66 3.19 -12.65
C GLU A 206 -2.26 2.19 -13.64
N LEU A 207 -2.38 0.90 -13.28
CA LEU A 207 -2.73 -0.13 -14.25
C LEU A 207 -4.23 -0.42 -14.27
N ARG A 208 -4.85 -0.61 -13.11
CA ARG A 208 -6.27 -0.96 -12.99
C ARG A 208 -7.20 0.02 -13.72
N PRO A 209 -7.05 1.37 -13.64
CA PRO A 209 -7.92 2.28 -14.35
C PRO A 209 -7.84 2.12 -15.88
N ARG A 210 -6.69 1.73 -16.42
CA ARG A 210 -6.49 1.50 -17.85
C ARG A 210 -7.06 0.16 -18.33
N LEU A 211 -7.18 -0.80 -17.43
CA LEU A 211 -7.76 -2.11 -17.72
C LEU A 211 -9.29 -2.08 -17.67
N LEU A 212 -9.89 -1.08 -17.02
CA LEU A 212 -11.34 -0.96 -16.90
C LEU A 212 -11.95 -0.67 -18.28
N LYS A 213 -12.66 -1.66 -18.84
CA LYS A 213 -13.32 -1.54 -20.15
C LYS A 213 -14.77 -1.09 -20.04
N LYS A 214 -15.50 -1.64 -19.08
CA LYS A 214 -16.93 -1.36 -18.87
C LYS A 214 -17.27 -1.43 -17.39
N GLN A 215 -18.18 -0.58 -16.97
CA GLN A 215 -18.82 -0.63 -15.66
C GLN A 215 -20.29 -1.03 -15.88
N MET A 216 -20.75 -2.03 -15.14
CA MET A 216 -22.10 -2.59 -15.27
C MET A 216 -22.72 -2.73 -13.88
N ARG A 217 -24.03 -2.87 -13.82
CA ARG A 217 -24.77 -3.21 -12.61
C ARG A 217 -25.72 -4.37 -12.90
N PHE A 218 -26.05 -5.13 -11.90
CA PHE A 218 -27.10 -6.12 -12.01
C PHE A 218 -28.44 -5.45 -12.31
N ILE A 219 -29.18 -5.96 -13.29
CA ILE A 219 -30.52 -5.49 -13.64
C ILE A 219 -31.48 -5.86 -12.51
N ASN A 220 -31.37 -7.09 -12.00
CA ASN A 220 -32.17 -7.58 -10.87
C ASN A 220 -31.29 -7.61 -9.60
N PRO A 221 -31.68 -6.88 -8.51
CA PRO A 221 -30.97 -6.90 -7.24
C PRO A 221 -30.81 -8.30 -6.63
N ASP A 222 -31.75 -9.22 -6.83
CA ASP A 222 -31.69 -10.58 -6.29
C ASP A 222 -30.48 -11.37 -6.81
N ASN A 223 -29.93 -10.99 -7.96
CA ASN A 223 -28.75 -11.61 -8.52
C ASN A 223 -27.45 -11.32 -7.73
N TYR A 224 -27.47 -10.35 -6.81
CA TYR A 224 -26.33 -10.13 -5.91
C TYR A 224 -26.01 -11.35 -5.05
N HIS A 225 -27.03 -12.08 -4.61
CA HIS A 225 -26.84 -13.27 -3.77
C HIS A 225 -26.49 -14.51 -4.59
N ARG A 226 -26.78 -14.49 -5.89
CA ARG A 226 -26.60 -15.63 -6.82
C ARG A 226 -25.43 -15.41 -7.79
N TRP A 227 -24.52 -14.51 -7.48
CA TRP A 227 -23.41 -14.20 -8.37
C TRP A 227 -22.52 -15.42 -8.72
N LYS A 228 -22.44 -16.41 -7.82
CA LYS A 228 -21.67 -17.65 -8.05
C LYS A 228 -22.28 -18.53 -9.13
N ASP A 229 -23.58 -18.38 -9.38
CA ASP A 229 -24.31 -19.14 -10.41
C ASP A 229 -24.15 -18.53 -11.81
N ILE A 230 -23.48 -17.37 -11.92
CA ILE A 230 -23.27 -16.71 -13.21
C ILE A 230 -22.28 -17.51 -14.04
N ASP A 231 -22.74 -17.95 -15.21
CA ASP A 231 -21.91 -18.62 -16.20
C ASP A 231 -21.01 -17.59 -16.91
N LEU A 232 -19.76 -17.48 -16.48
CA LEU A 232 -18.78 -16.56 -17.06
C LEU A 232 -18.44 -16.90 -18.51
N ALA A 233 -18.60 -18.16 -18.94
CA ALA A 233 -18.33 -18.56 -20.32
C ALA A 233 -19.25 -17.86 -21.32
N ARG A 234 -20.45 -17.45 -20.89
CA ARG A 234 -21.35 -16.61 -21.70
C ARG A 234 -20.88 -15.17 -21.90
N ILE A 235 -19.99 -14.69 -21.04
CA ILE A 235 -19.41 -13.35 -21.14
C ILE A 235 -18.20 -13.39 -22.08
N SER A 236 -17.31 -14.33 -21.86
CA SER A 236 -16.14 -14.63 -22.69
C SER A 236 -15.65 -16.04 -22.36
N GLY A 237 -15.15 -16.78 -23.36
CA GLY A 237 -14.57 -18.11 -23.16
C GLY A 237 -13.35 -18.13 -22.21
N THR A 238 -12.79 -16.96 -21.89
CA THR A 238 -11.63 -16.78 -21.00
C THR A 238 -11.93 -15.85 -19.84
N ALA A 239 -13.22 -15.74 -19.41
CA ALA A 239 -13.60 -14.87 -18.32
C ALA A 239 -13.35 -15.51 -16.95
N PHE A 240 -12.81 -14.72 -16.02
CA PHE A 240 -12.52 -15.13 -14.65
C PHE A 240 -13.02 -14.10 -13.64
N TRP A 241 -13.49 -14.58 -12.50
CA TRP A 241 -13.74 -13.72 -11.36
C TRP A 241 -12.43 -13.12 -10.84
N GLY A 242 -12.43 -11.81 -10.55
CA GLY A 242 -11.33 -11.09 -9.94
C GLY A 242 -11.80 -10.27 -8.74
N GLY A 243 -10.87 -9.55 -8.11
CA GLY A 243 -11.19 -8.68 -6.97
C GLY A 243 -11.88 -9.42 -5.82
N GLU A 244 -12.94 -8.81 -5.27
CA GLU A 244 -13.69 -9.34 -4.13
C GLU A 244 -14.34 -10.71 -4.40
N PRO A 245 -14.97 -10.99 -5.56
CA PRO A 245 -15.46 -12.32 -5.88
C PRO A 245 -14.39 -13.41 -5.85
N ALA A 246 -13.21 -13.15 -6.45
CA ALA A 246 -12.12 -14.10 -6.41
C ALA A 246 -11.61 -14.32 -4.98
N ALA A 247 -11.50 -13.27 -4.17
CA ALA A 247 -11.13 -13.37 -2.78
C ALA A 247 -12.13 -14.21 -1.98
N ASN A 248 -13.44 -14.02 -2.21
CA ASN A 248 -14.47 -14.88 -1.59
C ASN A 248 -14.35 -16.34 -1.98
N LEU A 249 -14.13 -16.62 -3.28
CA LEU A 249 -13.98 -17.99 -3.76
C LEU A 249 -12.76 -18.69 -3.15
N LEU A 250 -11.68 -17.96 -2.91
CA LEU A 250 -10.44 -18.51 -2.36
C LEU A 250 -10.46 -18.64 -0.83
N THR A 251 -11.13 -17.73 -0.12
CA THR A 251 -11.02 -17.64 1.35
C THR A 251 -12.33 -17.88 2.10
N GLY A 252 -13.46 -17.71 1.44
CA GLY A 252 -14.79 -17.75 2.07
C GLY A 252 -15.12 -16.58 3.00
N TYR A 253 -14.16 -15.68 3.23
CA TYR A 253 -14.24 -14.67 4.30
C TYR A 253 -15.00 -13.41 3.89
N LEU A 254 -14.82 -12.92 2.68
CA LEU A 254 -15.37 -11.65 2.20
C LEU A 254 -16.71 -11.84 1.48
N HIS A 255 -17.71 -11.01 1.79
CA HIS A 255 -18.90 -10.88 0.95
C HIS A 255 -18.68 -9.78 -0.09
N PRO A 256 -18.68 -10.11 -1.42
CA PRO A 256 -18.39 -9.12 -2.44
C PRO A 256 -19.43 -7.99 -2.49
N GLY A 257 -18.97 -6.75 -2.42
CA GLY A 257 -19.76 -5.54 -2.71
C GLY A 257 -19.51 -5.02 -4.14
N THR A 258 -18.34 -5.37 -4.70
CA THR A 258 -17.95 -5.01 -6.07
C THR A 258 -17.56 -6.26 -6.84
N TYR A 259 -18.18 -6.48 -8.00
CA TYR A 259 -17.94 -7.64 -8.83
C TYR A 259 -17.01 -7.29 -9.99
N THR A 260 -15.85 -7.95 -10.02
CA THR A 260 -14.85 -7.75 -11.07
C THR A 260 -14.74 -9.01 -11.92
N ILE A 261 -14.80 -8.86 -13.24
CA ILE A 261 -14.60 -9.93 -14.20
C ILE A 261 -13.46 -9.53 -15.11
N TYR A 262 -12.47 -10.39 -15.24
CA TYR A 262 -11.40 -10.29 -16.24
C TYR A 262 -11.78 -11.11 -17.47
N THR A 263 -11.55 -10.52 -18.67
CA THR A 263 -11.85 -11.13 -19.98
C THR A 263 -10.66 -11.00 -20.91
#